data_2fde9559b11648db6d8f67404c3a290c
#
_entry.id   2fde9559b11648db6d8f67404c3a290c
#
_cell.length_a   1.000
_cell.length_b   1.000
_cell.length_c   1.000
_cell.angle_alpha   90.00
_cell.angle_beta   90.00
_cell.angle_gamma   90.00
#
_symmetry.space_group_name_H-M   'P 1'
#
loop_
_entity.id
_entity.type
_entity.pdbx_description
1 polymer ?
#
loop_
_entity_poly.entity_id
_entity_poly.type
_entity_poly.pdbx_seq_one_letter_code
_entity_poly.pdbx_strand_id
1 'polypeptide(L)'
;MSAQLAAATPAIASEAAFDTMLAELAVRRTEFREQRHVPRDFVATLKRAGIYRSATPAVFGGEPQPPAVFLDRIERISAVDGSTGWVASFGSALVYLAALPYDTQAQLYADGPDVAFAGALFPPQAGEPTARGYRLDGRWKFASGCSGADVLGVGMPGDADSDGKPRTAVLRPDQAEIVPEWDVVGMRGTGSFDLVVRGVEVPREWTFVRGGTPTVDEPLYRYPTIAYAAQVLAVVGAGVARAALDHAVRVGGGYAGVTGAPKLADRAYYRDAVARAEAELRSARAWFYEATGQVWDTVLAGDPATDRQNAELRLASAHLARTSSDVVARLIEVSGTAPIHTTHPLQDLAGDALVPKQHAFLGPAVFDAAGAVLMGLPATTPGFR
;
A
#
# COMPACT_ATOMS: atom_id res chain seq x y z
N MET A 1 -20.47 9.97 -41.71
CA MET A 1 -19.47 10.85 -41.09
C MET A 1 -19.46 10.55 -39.59
N SER A 2 -18.67 9.58 -39.20
CA SER A 2 -18.49 9.19 -37.78
C SER A 2 -17.32 9.98 -37.20
N ALA A 3 -17.62 10.94 -36.35
CA ALA A 3 -16.61 11.59 -35.54
C ALA A 3 -16.26 10.64 -34.38
N GLN A 4 -15.11 9.99 -34.48
CA GLN A 4 -14.48 9.35 -33.32
C GLN A 4 -14.12 10.44 -32.31
N LEU A 5 -14.86 10.50 -31.20
CA LEU A 5 -14.37 11.18 -30.01
C LEU A 5 -13.12 10.40 -29.54
N ALA A 6 -11.96 10.95 -29.82
CA ALA A 6 -10.73 10.58 -29.11
C ALA A 6 -10.96 10.96 -27.64
N ALA A 7 -11.13 9.97 -26.77
CA ALA A 7 -11.15 10.19 -25.34
C ALA A 7 -9.79 10.82 -24.98
N ALA A 8 -9.81 12.07 -24.54
CA ALA A 8 -8.64 12.73 -24.00
C ALA A 8 -8.16 11.89 -22.81
N THR A 9 -6.94 11.38 -22.89
CA THR A 9 -6.28 10.75 -21.75
C THR A 9 -6.27 11.77 -20.61
N PRO A 10 -6.82 11.47 -19.42
CA PRO A 10 -6.81 12.41 -18.30
C PRO A 10 -5.38 12.89 -18.07
N ALA A 11 -5.20 14.19 -17.87
CA ALA A 11 -3.91 14.75 -17.55
C ALA A 11 -3.50 14.24 -16.18
N ILE A 12 -2.74 13.16 -16.14
CA ILE A 12 -2.03 12.70 -14.93
C ILE A 12 -1.36 13.93 -14.33
N ALA A 13 -1.53 14.16 -13.01
CA ALA A 13 -0.73 15.16 -12.30
C ALA A 13 0.70 15.03 -12.81
N SER A 14 1.22 16.09 -13.40
CA SER A 14 2.32 15.98 -14.37
C SER A 14 3.47 15.17 -13.75
N GLU A 15 4.15 14.37 -14.55
CA GLU A 15 5.33 13.60 -14.07
C GLU A 15 6.32 14.55 -13.37
N ALA A 16 6.41 15.81 -13.83
CA ALA A 16 7.21 16.84 -13.18
C ALA A 16 6.74 17.18 -11.74
N ALA A 17 5.45 17.16 -11.46
CA ALA A 17 4.92 17.36 -10.10
C ALA A 17 5.26 16.17 -9.21
N PHE A 18 5.19 14.97 -9.77
CA PHE A 18 5.57 13.74 -9.06
C PHE A 18 7.08 13.72 -8.76
N ASP A 19 7.93 14.06 -9.71
CA ASP A 19 9.39 14.13 -9.52
C ASP A 19 9.77 15.22 -8.49
N THR A 20 9.08 16.36 -8.50
CA THR A 20 9.26 17.41 -7.49
C THR A 20 8.91 16.89 -6.08
N MET A 21 7.83 16.15 -5.96
CA MET A 21 7.44 15.50 -4.69
C MET A 21 8.50 14.48 -4.23
N LEU A 22 9.06 13.67 -5.13
CA LEU A 22 10.13 12.71 -4.79
C LEU A 22 11.41 13.45 -4.31
N ALA A 23 11.76 14.57 -4.93
CA ALA A 23 12.89 15.38 -4.50
C ALA A 23 12.67 16.00 -3.11
N GLU A 24 11.47 16.52 -2.81
CA GLU A 24 11.09 17.00 -1.49
C GLU A 24 11.15 15.86 -0.45
N LEU A 25 10.62 14.68 -0.79
CA LEU A 25 10.65 13.50 0.06
C LEU A 25 12.09 13.10 0.43
N ALA A 26 13.00 13.09 -0.55
CA ALA A 26 14.39 12.73 -0.33
C ALA A 26 15.09 13.62 0.72
N VAL A 27 14.69 14.89 0.80
CA VAL A 27 15.20 15.85 1.79
C VAL A 27 14.57 15.63 3.17
N ARG A 28 13.26 15.34 3.21
CA ARG A 28 12.47 15.35 4.46
C ARG A 28 12.32 13.97 5.14
N ARG A 29 12.66 12.86 4.49
CA ARG A 29 12.43 11.50 5.03
C ARG A 29 12.98 11.26 6.43
N THR A 30 14.10 11.90 6.79
CA THR A 30 14.69 11.76 8.13
C THR A 30 13.79 12.43 9.17
N GLU A 31 13.28 13.62 8.88
CA GLU A 31 12.27 14.31 9.71
C GLU A 31 11.06 13.40 9.99
N PHE A 32 10.50 12.75 8.93
CA PHE A 32 9.32 11.88 9.09
C PHE A 32 9.59 10.66 9.97
N ARG A 33 10.81 10.12 9.88
CA ARG A 33 11.25 9.01 10.73
C ARG A 33 11.41 9.44 12.19
N GLU A 34 11.98 10.61 12.45
CA GLU A 34 12.19 11.15 13.79
C GLU A 34 10.88 11.49 14.48
N GLN A 35 9.96 12.14 13.79
CA GLN A 35 8.62 12.46 14.33
C GLN A 35 7.63 11.29 14.25
N ARG A 36 8.06 10.14 13.66
CA ARG A 36 7.31 8.88 13.56
C ARG A 36 6.01 8.96 12.76
N HIS A 37 5.84 9.93 11.89
CA HIS A 37 4.71 10.03 10.95
C HIS A 37 5.03 10.91 9.75
N VAL A 38 4.32 10.69 8.65
CA VAL A 38 4.28 11.62 7.51
C VAL A 38 3.39 12.80 7.90
N PRO A 39 3.88 14.04 7.92
CA PRO A 39 3.11 15.19 8.37
C PRO A 39 2.05 15.63 7.36
N ARG A 40 1.05 16.33 7.83
CA ARG A 40 -0.11 16.76 7.04
C ARG A 40 0.26 17.65 5.84
N ASP A 41 1.27 18.49 5.98
CA ASP A 41 1.77 19.33 4.89
C ASP A 41 2.38 18.49 3.76
N PHE A 42 3.06 17.38 4.09
CA PHE A 42 3.56 16.46 3.07
C PHE A 42 2.44 15.60 2.46
N VAL A 43 1.40 15.24 3.21
CA VAL A 43 0.18 14.64 2.64
C VAL A 43 -0.44 15.59 1.61
N ALA A 44 -0.43 16.90 1.84
CA ALA A 44 -0.86 17.88 0.83
C ALA A 44 0.05 17.87 -0.42
N THR A 45 1.35 17.58 -0.28
CA THR A 45 2.26 17.38 -1.42
C THR A 45 1.91 16.11 -2.20
N LEU A 46 1.59 14.99 -1.52
CA LEU A 46 1.09 13.76 -2.16
C LEU A 46 -0.24 14.00 -2.91
N LYS A 47 -1.14 14.82 -2.35
CA LYS A 47 -2.39 15.23 -3.02
C LYS A 47 -2.08 15.97 -4.33
N ARG A 48 -1.20 16.99 -4.29
CA ARG A 48 -0.79 17.73 -5.50
C ARG A 48 -0.13 16.83 -6.56
N ALA A 49 0.57 15.78 -6.13
CA ALA A 49 1.14 14.76 -7.02
C ALA A 49 0.10 13.76 -7.56
N GLY A 50 -1.19 13.91 -7.21
CA GLY A 50 -2.31 13.11 -7.73
C GLY A 50 -2.40 11.70 -7.14
N ILE A 51 -1.76 11.42 -6.01
CA ILE A 51 -1.74 10.06 -5.42
C ILE A 51 -3.14 9.62 -5.01
N TYR A 52 -3.92 10.48 -4.38
CA TYR A 52 -5.25 10.11 -3.86
C TYR A 52 -6.32 10.11 -4.96
N ARG A 53 -6.38 11.14 -5.80
CA ARG A 53 -7.37 11.20 -6.89
C ARG A 53 -7.28 10.06 -7.89
N SER A 54 -6.12 9.35 -7.93
CA SER A 54 -5.91 8.19 -8.82
C SER A 54 -6.79 6.97 -8.52
N ALA A 55 -7.52 6.98 -7.41
CA ALA A 55 -8.51 5.96 -7.06
C ALA A 55 -9.87 6.56 -6.63
N THR A 56 -10.09 7.85 -6.89
CA THR A 56 -11.38 8.53 -6.72
C THR A 56 -12.17 8.43 -8.02
N PRO A 57 -13.51 8.17 -7.98
CA PRO A 57 -14.32 8.08 -9.18
C PRO A 57 -14.30 9.37 -10.03
N ALA A 58 -14.27 9.20 -11.35
CA ALA A 58 -14.23 10.33 -12.29
C ALA A 58 -15.44 11.27 -12.13
N VAL A 59 -16.61 10.73 -11.77
CA VAL A 59 -17.83 11.52 -11.52
C VAL A 59 -17.66 12.50 -10.35
N PHE A 60 -16.74 12.25 -9.43
CA PHE A 60 -16.38 13.14 -8.32
C PHE A 60 -15.06 13.91 -8.57
N GLY A 61 -14.62 14.01 -9.83
CA GLY A 61 -13.40 14.74 -10.22
C GLY A 61 -12.10 13.97 -10.05
N GLY A 62 -12.18 12.66 -9.75
CA GLY A 62 -11.02 11.78 -9.69
C GLY A 62 -10.45 11.42 -11.06
N GLU A 63 -9.32 10.77 -11.04
CA GLU A 63 -8.58 10.31 -12.22
C GLU A 63 -8.20 8.84 -12.06
N PRO A 64 -9.18 7.89 -12.06
CA PRO A 64 -8.92 6.47 -11.83
C PRO A 64 -7.83 5.93 -12.76
N GLN A 65 -6.75 5.44 -12.19
CA GLN A 65 -5.60 4.95 -12.93
C GLN A 65 -5.61 3.42 -13.05
N PRO A 66 -5.05 2.86 -14.15
CA PRO A 66 -4.74 1.44 -14.20
C PRO A 66 -3.90 1.01 -12.98
N PRO A 67 -4.15 -0.16 -12.38
CA PRO A 67 -3.42 -0.61 -11.19
C PRO A 67 -1.90 -0.54 -11.33
N ALA A 68 -1.35 -0.97 -12.47
CA ALA A 68 0.09 -0.94 -12.72
C ALA A 68 0.70 0.47 -12.64
N VAL A 69 -0.04 1.50 -13.07
CA VAL A 69 0.42 2.90 -13.01
C VAL A 69 0.51 3.39 -11.57
N PHE A 70 -0.51 3.10 -10.76
CA PHE A 70 -0.49 3.47 -9.34
C PHE A 70 0.60 2.70 -8.59
N LEU A 71 0.74 1.40 -8.84
CA LEU A 71 1.76 0.55 -8.22
C LEU A 71 3.19 1.03 -8.53
N ASP A 72 3.47 1.44 -9.77
CA ASP A 72 4.77 2.01 -10.14
C ASP A 72 5.07 3.31 -9.37
N ARG A 73 4.09 4.18 -9.19
CA ARG A 73 4.25 5.39 -8.36
C ARG A 73 4.56 5.06 -6.91
N ILE A 74 3.85 4.10 -6.32
CA ILE A 74 4.13 3.65 -4.94
C ILE A 74 5.52 3.01 -4.84
N GLU A 75 5.94 2.21 -5.81
CA GLU A 75 7.30 1.64 -5.86
C GLU A 75 8.37 2.74 -5.87
N ARG A 76 8.21 3.76 -6.71
CA ARG A 76 9.13 4.91 -6.81
C ARG A 76 9.18 5.74 -5.52
N ILE A 77 8.05 6.00 -4.88
CA ILE A 77 8.00 6.65 -3.56
C ILE A 77 8.76 5.81 -2.53
N SER A 78 8.52 4.50 -2.52
CA SER A 78 9.12 3.56 -1.56
C SER A 78 10.61 3.38 -1.76
N ALA A 79 11.13 3.58 -2.97
CA ALA A 79 12.57 3.62 -3.25
C ALA A 79 13.25 4.85 -2.62
N VAL A 80 12.52 5.92 -2.34
CA VAL A 80 13.01 7.09 -1.61
C VAL A 80 12.80 6.92 -0.10
N ASP A 81 11.58 6.52 0.31
CA ASP A 81 11.22 6.28 1.71
C ASP A 81 10.08 5.27 1.83
N GLY A 82 10.37 4.11 2.45
CA GLY A 82 9.41 3.02 2.63
C GLY A 82 8.18 3.43 3.44
N SER A 83 8.36 4.25 4.47
CA SER A 83 7.26 4.73 5.31
C SER A 83 6.27 5.60 4.53
N THR A 84 6.78 6.54 3.73
CA THR A 84 5.93 7.40 2.89
C THR A 84 5.25 6.59 1.79
N GLY A 85 5.96 5.62 1.17
CA GLY A 85 5.35 4.70 0.21
C GLY A 85 4.21 3.89 0.83
N TRP A 86 4.38 3.42 2.06
CA TRP A 86 3.32 2.73 2.81
C TRP A 86 2.10 3.63 3.05
N VAL A 87 2.30 4.87 3.51
CA VAL A 87 1.19 5.82 3.72
C VAL A 87 0.50 6.18 2.40
N ALA A 88 1.28 6.45 1.33
CA ALA A 88 0.75 6.77 0.02
C ALA A 88 -0.04 5.60 -0.61
N SER A 89 0.32 4.34 -0.30
CA SER A 89 -0.36 3.15 -0.79
C SER A 89 -1.84 3.08 -0.41
N PHE A 90 -2.23 3.71 0.69
CA PHE A 90 -3.63 3.82 1.10
C PHE A 90 -4.47 4.73 0.20
N GLY A 91 -3.87 5.48 -0.73
CA GLY A 91 -4.60 6.10 -1.84
C GLY A 91 -5.45 5.09 -2.62
N SER A 92 -4.98 3.84 -2.77
CA SER A 92 -5.78 2.75 -3.35
C SER A 92 -6.99 2.34 -2.50
N ALA A 93 -6.99 2.63 -1.21
CA ALA A 93 -8.12 2.30 -0.33
C ALA A 93 -9.41 3.04 -0.74
N LEU A 94 -9.31 4.12 -1.52
CA LEU A 94 -10.45 4.84 -2.06
C LEU A 94 -11.32 3.95 -2.97
N VAL A 95 -10.77 2.88 -3.57
CA VAL A 95 -11.60 1.89 -4.30
C VAL A 95 -12.60 1.18 -3.38
N TYR A 96 -12.32 1.04 -2.09
CA TYR A 96 -13.28 0.48 -1.13
C TYR A 96 -14.43 1.45 -0.83
N LEU A 97 -14.15 2.76 -0.82
CA LEU A 97 -15.14 3.80 -0.56
C LEU A 97 -16.18 3.88 -1.67
N ALA A 98 -15.88 3.35 -2.86
CA ALA A 98 -16.85 3.23 -3.95
C ALA A 98 -18.03 2.28 -3.61
N ALA A 99 -17.94 1.49 -2.53
CA ALA A 99 -19.06 0.70 -1.99
C ALA A 99 -19.99 1.50 -1.05
N LEU A 100 -19.64 2.75 -0.71
CA LEU A 100 -20.57 3.67 -0.04
C LEU A 100 -21.71 4.07 -0.98
N PRO A 101 -22.91 4.43 -0.45
CA PRO A 101 -23.96 5.02 -1.26
C PRO A 101 -23.47 6.22 -2.06
N TYR A 102 -24.01 6.43 -3.26
CA TYR A 102 -23.59 7.52 -4.15
C TYR A 102 -23.67 8.90 -3.48
N ASP A 103 -24.75 9.19 -2.76
CA ASP A 103 -24.91 10.48 -2.06
C ASP A 103 -23.90 10.67 -0.92
N THR A 104 -23.46 9.58 -0.29
CA THR A 104 -22.40 9.62 0.72
C THR A 104 -21.04 9.91 0.08
N GLN A 105 -20.76 9.28 -1.08
CA GLN A 105 -19.57 9.61 -1.85
C GLN A 105 -19.57 11.07 -2.33
N ALA A 106 -20.73 11.59 -2.79
CA ALA A 106 -20.85 13.00 -3.18
C ALA A 106 -20.53 13.95 -2.01
N GLN A 107 -20.93 13.60 -0.78
CA GLN A 107 -20.58 14.36 0.41
C GLN A 107 -19.07 14.21 0.75
N LEU A 108 -18.53 12.99 0.63
CA LEU A 108 -17.12 12.70 0.91
C LEU A 108 -16.17 13.50 0.01
N TYR A 109 -16.53 13.64 -1.26
CA TYR A 109 -15.71 14.32 -2.28
C TYR A 109 -16.17 15.76 -2.57
N ALA A 110 -17.03 16.35 -1.72
CA ALA A 110 -17.56 17.69 -1.95
C ALA A 110 -16.47 18.78 -2.05
N ASP A 111 -15.38 18.62 -1.30
CA ASP A 111 -14.23 19.55 -1.29
C ASP A 111 -13.15 19.18 -2.32
N GLY A 112 -13.38 18.16 -3.14
CA GLY A 112 -12.47 17.71 -4.20
C GLY A 112 -12.07 16.23 -4.09
N PRO A 113 -11.37 15.73 -5.14
CA PRO A 113 -11.10 14.30 -5.29
C PRO A 113 -9.94 13.76 -4.42
N ASP A 114 -9.13 14.65 -3.84
CA ASP A 114 -7.91 14.25 -3.13
C ASP A 114 -8.17 13.97 -1.64
N VAL A 115 -8.95 12.93 -1.36
CA VAL A 115 -9.28 12.51 0.00
C VAL A 115 -8.23 11.53 0.52
N ALA A 116 -7.51 11.88 1.57
CA ALA A 116 -6.59 10.99 2.26
C ALA A 116 -7.35 10.13 3.27
N PHE A 117 -7.34 8.82 3.03
CA PHE A 117 -7.96 7.82 3.92
C PHE A 117 -6.89 7.10 4.74
N ALA A 118 -7.17 6.89 6.03
CA ALA A 118 -6.40 5.98 6.88
C ALA A 118 -7.36 5.05 7.63
N GLY A 119 -7.01 3.76 7.69
CA GLY A 119 -7.91 2.77 8.28
C GLY A 119 -7.21 1.83 9.26
N ALA A 120 -7.93 1.49 10.33
CA ALA A 120 -7.59 0.45 11.29
C ALA A 120 -8.71 -0.59 11.32
N LEU A 121 -8.58 -1.63 10.50
CA LEU A 121 -9.68 -2.55 10.22
C LEU A 121 -9.68 -3.80 11.10
N PHE A 122 -8.53 -4.17 11.66
CA PHE A 122 -8.35 -5.37 12.47
C PHE A 122 -7.52 -5.10 13.73
N PRO A 123 -7.85 -5.76 14.87
CA PRO A 123 -9.05 -6.57 15.06
C PRO A 123 -10.33 -5.72 15.03
N PRO A 124 -11.43 -6.23 14.43
CA PRO A 124 -12.70 -5.52 14.46
C PRO A 124 -13.17 -5.32 15.91
N GLN A 125 -13.70 -4.15 16.22
CA GLN A 125 -14.33 -3.86 17.50
C GLN A 125 -15.84 -3.81 17.38
N ALA A 126 -16.56 -4.12 18.44
CA ALA A 126 -18.00 -4.16 18.41
C ALA A 126 -18.61 -2.81 18.00
N GLY A 127 -19.59 -2.86 17.09
CA GLY A 127 -20.51 -1.76 16.78
C GLY A 127 -21.89 -2.11 17.32
N GLU A 128 -22.42 -1.30 18.23
CA GLU A 128 -23.77 -1.49 18.76
C GLU A 128 -24.78 -0.94 17.74
N PRO A 129 -25.73 -1.76 17.22
CA PRO A 129 -26.74 -1.29 16.31
C PRO A 129 -27.63 -0.21 16.94
N THR A 130 -27.92 0.83 16.20
CA THR A 130 -28.87 1.92 16.58
C THR A 130 -29.98 2.04 15.52
N ALA A 131 -30.95 2.89 15.78
CA ALA A 131 -32.04 3.14 14.81
C ALA A 131 -31.52 3.71 13.46
N ARG A 132 -30.33 4.38 13.44
CA ARG A 132 -29.79 5.04 12.26
C ARG A 132 -28.49 4.45 11.74
N GLY A 133 -27.86 3.53 12.49
CA GLY A 133 -26.57 2.99 12.11
C GLY A 133 -25.92 2.21 13.24
N TYR A 134 -24.74 2.65 13.68
CA TYR A 134 -23.97 1.94 14.70
C TYR A 134 -23.35 2.94 15.69
N ARG A 135 -23.38 2.58 16.97
CA ARG A 135 -22.61 3.25 18.00
C ARG A 135 -21.29 2.52 18.19
N LEU A 136 -20.19 3.25 18.04
CA LEU A 136 -18.85 2.71 18.11
C LEU A 136 -18.17 3.11 19.41
N ASP A 137 -17.55 2.11 20.06
CA ASP A 137 -16.71 2.29 21.23
C ASP A 137 -15.57 1.28 21.17
N GLY A 138 -14.32 1.72 21.21
CA GLY A 138 -13.20 0.81 21.10
C GLY A 138 -11.85 1.44 20.76
N ARG A 139 -10.84 0.57 20.68
CA ARG A 139 -9.47 0.93 20.28
C ARG A 139 -9.03 0.05 19.11
N TRP A 140 -8.69 0.66 18.00
CA TRP A 140 -8.21 0.03 16.77
C TRP A 140 -6.75 0.35 16.57
N LYS A 141 -5.96 -0.67 16.18
CA LYS A 141 -4.52 -0.56 16.03
C LYS A 141 -4.09 -0.38 14.58
N PHE A 142 -2.90 0.18 14.39
CA PHE A 142 -2.23 0.25 13.08
C PHE A 142 -2.94 1.15 12.05
N ALA A 143 -3.45 2.31 12.45
CA ALA A 143 -4.01 3.32 11.54
C ALA A 143 -2.90 4.11 10.82
N SER A 144 -2.18 3.48 9.90
CA SER A 144 -1.07 4.11 9.18
C SER A 144 -1.52 5.39 8.47
N GLY A 145 -0.78 6.49 8.68
CA GLY A 145 -1.06 7.79 8.05
C GLY A 145 -2.21 8.57 8.68
N CYS A 146 -2.80 8.13 9.80
CA CYS A 146 -3.98 8.75 10.41
C CYS A 146 -3.77 10.23 10.79
N SER A 147 -2.55 10.65 11.12
CA SER A 147 -2.24 12.06 11.44
C SER A 147 -2.45 13.03 10.28
N GLY A 148 -2.36 12.53 9.04
CA GLY A 148 -2.55 13.31 7.82
C GLY A 148 -3.88 13.07 7.10
N ALA A 149 -4.69 12.13 7.57
CA ALA A 149 -5.92 11.70 6.91
C ALA A 149 -7.04 12.75 6.99
N ASP A 150 -7.87 12.80 5.95
CA ASP A 150 -9.11 13.57 5.92
C ASP A 150 -10.29 12.75 6.44
N VAL A 151 -10.22 11.43 6.29
CA VAL A 151 -11.21 10.48 6.81
C VAL A 151 -10.52 9.26 7.41
N LEU A 152 -11.14 8.70 8.44
CA LEU A 152 -10.66 7.51 9.13
C LEU A 152 -11.62 6.36 8.92
N GLY A 153 -11.08 5.14 8.80
CA GLY A 153 -11.87 3.92 8.72
C GLY A 153 -11.62 3.02 9.91
N VAL A 154 -12.68 2.50 10.55
CA VAL A 154 -12.55 1.53 11.63
C VAL A 154 -13.38 0.28 11.33
N GLY A 155 -12.78 -0.88 11.60
CA GLY A 155 -13.41 -2.18 11.33
C GLY A 155 -14.36 -2.61 12.44
N MET A 156 -15.52 -3.15 12.07
CA MET A 156 -16.44 -3.81 12.97
C MET A 156 -16.88 -5.18 12.42
N PRO A 157 -17.37 -6.10 13.28
CA PRO A 157 -17.90 -7.37 12.81
C PRO A 157 -19.02 -7.17 11.79
N GLY A 158 -19.21 -8.17 10.95
CA GLY A 158 -20.34 -8.23 10.05
C GLY A 158 -21.65 -8.52 10.76
N ASP A 159 -22.75 -8.18 10.11
CA ASP A 159 -24.11 -8.44 10.51
C ASP A 159 -24.86 -9.24 9.43
N ALA A 160 -26.17 -9.45 9.63
CA ALA A 160 -27.01 -10.17 8.66
C ALA A 160 -27.05 -9.47 7.28
N ASP A 161 -27.02 -8.13 7.26
CA ASP A 161 -27.08 -7.36 6.01
C ASP A 161 -25.74 -7.36 5.23
N SER A 162 -24.67 -7.81 5.87
CA SER A 162 -23.34 -7.99 5.26
C SER A 162 -22.99 -9.45 4.99
N ASP A 163 -23.93 -10.38 5.13
CA ASP A 163 -23.67 -11.83 5.10
C ASP A 163 -22.53 -12.22 6.07
N GLY A 164 -22.46 -11.58 7.22
CA GLY A 164 -21.39 -11.77 8.22
C GLY A 164 -20.03 -11.21 7.81
N LYS A 165 -19.89 -10.56 6.65
CA LYS A 165 -18.62 -9.96 6.24
C LYS A 165 -18.34 -8.70 7.07
N PRO A 166 -17.08 -8.46 7.48
CA PRO A 166 -16.73 -7.28 8.25
C PRO A 166 -17.11 -5.97 7.54
N ARG A 167 -17.62 -5.04 8.32
CA ARG A 167 -17.91 -3.66 7.87
C ARG A 167 -16.78 -2.72 8.27
N THR A 168 -16.67 -1.64 7.52
CA THR A 168 -15.83 -0.49 7.86
C THR A 168 -16.74 0.72 8.05
N ALA A 169 -16.63 1.37 9.20
CA ALA A 169 -17.26 2.65 9.46
C ALA A 169 -16.30 3.78 9.09
N VAL A 170 -16.79 4.80 8.41
CA VAL A 170 -16.03 5.98 8.00
C VAL A 170 -16.32 7.11 8.97
N LEU A 171 -15.27 7.68 9.52
CA LEU A 171 -15.29 8.72 10.56
C LEU A 171 -14.57 9.97 10.07
N ARG A 172 -14.99 11.13 10.57
CA ARG A 172 -14.16 12.33 10.50
C ARG A 172 -13.02 12.24 11.53
N PRO A 173 -11.87 12.88 11.29
CA PRO A 173 -10.74 12.84 12.23
C PRO A 173 -11.06 13.31 13.65
N ASP A 174 -12.00 14.26 13.81
CA ASP A 174 -12.45 14.78 15.09
C ASP A 174 -13.31 13.80 15.92
N GLN A 175 -13.73 12.71 15.32
CA GLN A 175 -14.53 11.66 15.96
C GLN A 175 -13.68 10.54 16.60
N ALA A 176 -12.35 10.58 16.42
CA ALA A 176 -11.43 9.61 17.00
C ALA A 176 -10.26 10.33 17.67
N GLU A 177 -9.84 9.80 18.81
CA GLU A 177 -8.58 10.18 19.44
C GLU A 177 -7.45 9.37 18.81
N ILE A 178 -6.41 10.05 18.31
CA ILE A 178 -5.20 9.41 17.82
C ILE A 178 -4.23 9.27 19.00
N VAL A 179 -3.82 8.02 19.30
CA VAL A 179 -2.85 7.72 20.35
C VAL A 179 -1.48 7.49 19.70
N PRO A 180 -0.54 8.46 19.83
CA PRO A 180 0.72 8.48 19.05
C PRO A 180 1.80 7.55 19.63
N GLU A 181 1.45 6.29 19.88
CA GLU A 181 2.36 5.26 20.35
C GLU A 181 2.85 4.44 19.14
N TRP A 182 4.09 4.69 18.68
CA TRP A 182 4.68 3.98 17.54
C TRP A 182 6.19 3.82 17.72
N ASP A 183 6.62 2.68 18.30
CA ASP A 183 8.02 2.35 18.53
C ASP A 183 8.36 1.00 17.87
N VAL A 184 8.93 1.07 16.68
CA VAL A 184 9.09 -0.06 15.76
C VAL A 184 10.46 -0.04 15.09
N VAL A 185 10.89 -1.20 14.59
CA VAL A 185 12.18 -1.36 13.89
C VAL A 185 12.13 -0.92 12.43
N GLY A 186 10.98 -0.93 11.79
CA GLY A 186 10.79 -0.54 10.40
C GLY A 186 9.48 0.20 10.18
N MET A 187 9.35 0.90 9.06
CA MET A 187 8.20 1.76 8.75
C MET A 187 7.94 2.79 9.85
N ARG A 188 9.03 3.37 10.41
CA ARG A 188 8.99 4.26 11.57
C ARG A 188 8.23 5.55 11.31
N GLY A 189 8.26 6.04 10.07
CA GLY A 189 7.57 7.26 9.64
C GLY A 189 6.11 7.06 9.25
N THR A 190 5.51 5.87 9.42
CA THR A 190 4.12 5.64 8.98
C THR A 190 3.08 6.22 9.93
N GLY A 191 3.43 6.51 11.18
CA GLY A 191 2.45 6.93 12.18
C GLY A 191 1.28 5.96 12.29
N SER A 192 1.58 4.63 12.33
CA SER A 192 0.55 3.61 12.45
C SER A 192 -0.02 3.57 13.86
N PHE A 193 -0.52 4.72 14.29
CA PHE A 193 -1.03 4.98 15.63
C PHE A 193 -2.35 4.23 15.87
N ASP A 194 -2.72 4.12 17.14
CA ASP A 194 -4.02 3.58 17.51
C ASP A 194 -5.09 4.67 17.41
N LEU A 195 -6.30 4.26 17.00
CA LEU A 195 -7.50 5.09 17.03
C LEU A 195 -8.38 4.66 18.21
N VAL A 196 -8.78 5.61 19.03
CA VAL A 196 -9.75 5.40 20.13
C VAL A 196 -11.01 6.17 19.81
N VAL A 197 -12.12 5.46 19.71
CA VAL A 197 -13.46 6.02 19.48
C VAL A 197 -14.28 5.79 20.75
N ARG A 198 -15.02 6.81 21.23
CA ARG A 198 -15.82 6.71 22.44
C ARG A 198 -17.26 7.12 22.17
N GLY A 199 -18.14 6.11 22.05
CA GLY A 199 -19.57 6.29 21.94
C GLY A 199 -20.04 7.08 20.74
N VAL A 200 -19.30 7.06 19.61
CA VAL A 200 -19.63 7.78 18.38
C VAL A 200 -20.71 7.06 17.62
N GLU A 201 -21.78 7.75 17.26
CA GLU A 201 -22.84 7.23 16.38
C GLU A 201 -22.46 7.50 14.92
N VAL A 202 -22.38 6.43 14.11
CA VAL A 202 -22.09 6.48 12.68
C VAL A 202 -23.32 6.06 11.92
N PRO A 203 -23.89 6.90 11.04
CA PRO A 203 -25.00 6.54 10.19
C PRO A 203 -24.66 5.33 9.30
N ARG A 204 -25.67 4.50 8.99
CA ARG A 204 -25.47 3.29 8.18
C ARG A 204 -24.86 3.59 6.80
N GLU A 205 -25.26 4.68 6.18
CA GLU A 205 -24.75 5.16 4.89
C GLU A 205 -23.27 5.55 4.92
N TRP A 206 -22.69 5.77 6.09
CA TRP A 206 -21.23 5.97 6.29
C TRP A 206 -20.51 4.67 6.65
N THR A 207 -21.10 3.52 6.32
CA THR A 207 -20.47 2.22 6.47
C THR A 207 -20.47 1.45 5.16
N PHE A 208 -19.45 0.63 4.93
CA PHE A 208 -19.38 -0.24 3.75
C PHE A 208 -18.84 -1.62 4.11
N VAL A 209 -19.19 -2.61 3.31
CA VAL A 209 -18.58 -3.94 3.35
C VAL A 209 -17.36 -3.91 2.46
N ARG A 210 -16.22 -4.29 2.98
CA ARG A 210 -14.97 -4.33 2.23
C ARG A 210 -15.07 -5.36 1.11
N GLY A 211 -14.79 -4.94 -0.12
CA GLY A 211 -15.02 -5.76 -1.31
C GLY A 211 -16.51 -5.91 -1.66
N GLY A 212 -17.36 -5.04 -1.10
CA GLY A 212 -18.76 -4.91 -1.52
C GLY A 212 -18.90 -4.34 -2.92
N THR A 213 -20.11 -4.44 -3.47
CA THR A 213 -20.40 -3.95 -4.82
C THR A 213 -20.23 -2.42 -4.88
N PRO A 214 -19.39 -1.90 -5.78
CA PRO A 214 -19.26 -0.46 -5.98
C PRO A 214 -20.56 0.13 -6.54
N THR A 215 -20.84 1.38 -6.20
CA THR A 215 -21.99 2.15 -6.71
C THR A 215 -21.64 2.99 -7.94
N VAL A 216 -20.40 2.90 -8.41
CA VAL A 216 -19.89 3.51 -9.64
C VAL A 216 -19.39 2.42 -10.58
N ASP A 217 -19.63 2.60 -11.89
CA ASP A 217 -19.24 1.61 -12.90
C ASP A 217 -18.07 2.11 -13.75
N GLU A 218 -16.86 1.93 -13.21
CA GLU A 218 -15.60 2.20 -13.91
C GLU A 218 -14.66 0.99 -13.77
N PRO A 219 -13.75 0.74 -14.72
CA PRO A 219 -12.91 -0.46 -14.72
C PRO A 219 -12.12 -0.69 -13.42
N LEU A 220 -11.59 0.37 -12.81
CA LEU A 220 -10.79 0.24 -11.58
C LEU A 220 -11.58 -0.43 -10.44
N TYR A 221 -12.89 -0.15 -10.31
CA TYR A 221 -13.72 -0.69 -9.24
C TYR A 221 -14.17 -2.12 -9.48
N ARG A 222 -13.97 -2.63 -10.70
CA ARG A 222 -14.16 -4.06 -11.05
C ARG A 222 -12.90 -4.89 -10.83
N TYR A 223 -11.74 -4.24 -10.63
CA TYR A 223 -10.48 -4.93 -10.31
C TYR A 223 -10.55 -5.56 -8.91
N PRO A 224 -9.94 -6.76 -8.69
CA PRO A 224 -10.03 -7.49 -7.42
C PRO A 224 -9.49 -6.69 -6.24
N THR A 225 -10.38 -6.11 -5.42
CA THR A 225 -10.03 -5.13 -4.37
C THR A 225 -9.12 -5.71 -3.29
N ILE A 226 -9.32 -6.98 -2.88
CA ILE A 226 -8.48 -7.62 -1.85
C ILE A 226 -7.09 -7.95 -2.40
N ALA A 227 -7.00 -8.39 -3.65
CA ALA A 227 -5.71 -8.61 -4.30
C ALA A 227 -4.98 -7.26 -4.49
N TYR A 228 -5.69 -6.21 -4.90
CA TYR A 228 -5.12 -4.87 -5.04
C TYR A 228 -4.56 -4.33 -3.72
N ALA A 229 -5.27 -4.55 -2.60
CA ALA A 229 -4.74 -4.21 -1.29
C ALA A 229 -3.46 -4.97 -0.91
N ALA A 230 -3.31 -6.21 -1.34
CA ALA A 230 -2.06 -6.95 -1.17
C ALA A 230 -0.93 -6.40 -2.07
N GLN A 231 -1.27 -6.04 -3.32
CA GLN A 231 -0.32 -5.52 -4.30
C GLN A 231 0.31 -4.20 -3.85
N VAL A 232 -0.50 -3.24 -3.38
CA VAL A 232 0.01 -1.92 -2.96
C VAL A 232 0.93 -2.00 -1.74
N LEU A 233 0.75 -3.01 -0.89
CA LEU A 233 1.66 -3.26 0.24
C LEU A 233 2.94 -4.00 -0.21
N ALA A 234 2.81 -4.95 -1.14
CA ALA A 234 3.95 -5.72 -1.65
C ALA A 234 4.94 -4.84 -2.41
N VAL A 235 4.43 -3.93 -3.24
CA VAL A 235 5.27 -3.06 -4.09
C VAL A 235 6.11 -2.08 -3.27
N VAL A 236 5.67 -1.73 -2.05
CA VAL A 236 6.50 -0.95 -1.10
C VAL A 236 7.81 -1.70 -0.81
N GLY A 237 7.73 -3.01 -0.55
CA GLY A 237 8.92 -3.85 -0.37
C GLY A 237 9.86 -3.82 -1.57
N ALA A 238 9.32 -3.83 -2.79
CA ALA A 238 10.11 -3.76 -4.02
C ALA A 238 10.91 -2.45 -4.13
N GLY A 239 10.27 -1.31 -3.85
CA GLY A 239 10.95 -0.01 -3.81
C GLY A 239 12.06 0.04 -2.78
N VAL A 240 11.81 -0.45 -1.56
CA VAL A 240 12.82 -0.54 -0.49
C VAL A 240 13.99 -1.43 -0.89
N ALA A 241 13.72 -2.60 -1.50
CA ALA A 241 14.78 -3.50 -1.97
C ALA A 241 15.59 -2.87 -3.11
N ARG A 242 14.95 -2.13 -4.02
CA ARG A 242 15.64 -1.37 -5.06
C ARG A 242 16.59 -0.33 -4.46
N ALA A 243 16.14 0.43 -3.47
CA ALA A 243 16.99 1.39 -2.76
C ALA A 243 18.20 0.72 -2.09
N ALA A 244 18.02 -0.46 -1.48
CA ALA A 244 19.12 -1.22 -0.87
C ALA A 244 20.11 -1.71 -1.91
N LEU A 245 19.65 -2.18 -3.05
CA LEU A 245 20.50 -2.66 -4.13
C LEU A 245 21.28 -1.51 -4.79
N ASP A 246 20.65 -0.36 -5.03
CA ASP A 246 21.32 0.84 -5.54
C ASP A 246 22.35 1.38 -4.56
N HIS A 247 22.06 1.31 -3.25
CA HIS A 247 23.03 1.62 -2.21
C HIS A 247 24.24 0.69 -2.27
N ALA A 248 24.02 -0.62 -2.34
CA ALA A 248 25.08 -1.62 -2.41
C ALA A 248 25.97 -1.43 -3.66
N VAL A 249 25.37 -1.17 -4.83
CA VAL A 249 26.11 -0.89 -6.07
C VAL A 249 26.98 0.35 -5.89
N ARG A 250 26.44 1.43 -5.34
CA ARG A 250 27.16 2.71 -5.12
C ARG A 250 28.35 2.55 -4.16
N VAL A 251 28.13 1.91 -3.00
CA VAL A 251 29.19 1.75 -2.00
C VAL A 251 30.23 0.69 -2.40
N GLY A 252 29.85 -0.28 -3.21
CA GLY A 252 30.76 -1.29 -3.76
C GLY A 252 31.93 -0.70 -4.53
N GLY A 253 31.70 0.38 -5.28
CA GLY A 253 32.72 1.14 -6.01
C GLY A 253 33.54 2.14 -5.16
N GLY A 254 33.25 2.24 -3.86
CA GLY A 254 33.88 3.19 -2.92
C GLY A 254 35.35 2.97 -2.64
N TYR A 255 35.84 3.49 -1.51
CA TYR A 255 37.24 3.43 -1.12
C TYR A 255 37.65 2.04 -0.62
N ALA A 256 38.96 1.70 -0.76
CA ALA A 256 39.55 0.56 -0.08
C ALA A 256 39.40 0.70 1.44
N GLY A 257 39.22 -0.44 2.13
CA GLY A 257 39.08 -0.44 3.60
C GLY A 257 40.30 0.16 4.31
N VAL A 258 40.11 0.69 5.52
CA VAL A 258 41.16 1.30 6.38
C VAL A 258 42.32 0.35 6.62
N THR A 259 42.07 -0.96 6.51
CA THR A 259 43.07 -2.04 6.67
C THR A 259 43.82 -2.36 5.36
N GLY A 260 43.63 -1.59 4.29
CA GLY A 260 44.19 -1.92 2.96
C GLY A 260 43.41 -3.05 2.23
N ALA A 261 42.32 -3.50 2.78
CA ALA A 261 41.47 -4.51 2.13
C ALA A 261 40.88 -3.98 0.81
N PRO A 262 40.75 -4.85 -0.24
CA PRO A 262 40.15 -4.46 -1.51
C PRO A 262 38.74 -3.86 -1.32
N LYS A 263 38.34 -2.99 -2.27
CA LYS A 263 36.96 -2.49 -2.34
C LYS A 263 35.96 -3.66 -2.38
N LEU A 264 34.74 -3.41 -1.93
CA LEU A 264 33.71 -4.45 -1.97
C LEU A 264 33.48 -4.95 -3.40
N ALA A 265 33.45 -4.07 -4.39
CA ALA A 265 33.29 -4.43 -5.81
C ALA A 265 34.42 -5.31 -6.36
N ASP A 266 35.62 -5.30 -5.76
CA ASP A 266 36.74 -6.15 -6.18
C ASP A 266 36.62 -7.59 -5.65
N ARG A 267 35.64 -7.84 -4.75
CA ARG A 267 35.44 -9.14 -4.11
C ARG A 267 34.41 -9.97 -4.88
N ALA A 268 34.79 -11.18 -5.28
CA ALA A 268 33.92 -12.04 -6.09
C ALA A 268 32.57 -12.33 -5.39
N TYR A 269 32.57 -12.61 -4.09
CA TYR A 269 31.35 -12.90 -3.33
C TYR A 269 30.39 -11.71 -3.29
N TYR A 270 30.90 -10.47 -3.27
CA TYR A 270 30.07 -9.27 -3.26
C TYR A 270 29.38 -9.08 -4.61
N ARG A 271 30.14 -9.23 -5.70
CA ARG A 271 29.59 -9.16 -7.07
C ARG A 271 28.54 -10.24 -7.32
N ASP A 272 28.81 -11.49 -6.86
CA ASP A 272 27.84 -12.59 -6.95
C ASP A 272 26.56 -12.27 -6.18
N ALA A 273 26.65 -11.78 -4.94
CA ALA A 273 25.49 -11.42 -4.12
C ALA A 273 24.65 -10.29 -4.75
N VAL A 274 25.30 -9.25 -5.28
CA VAL A 274 24.62 -8.14 -5.97
C VAL A 274 23.91 -8.64 -7.25
N ALA A 275 24.58 -9.50 -8.03
CA ALA A 275 23.98 -10.05 -9.26
C ALA A 275 22.77 -10.96 -8.96
N ARG A 276 22.85 -11.81 -7.92
CA ARG A 276 21.71 -12.62 -7.47
C ARG A 276 20.56 -11.75 -6.97
N ALA A 277 20.85 -10.74 -6.15
CA ALA A 277 19.87 -9.78 -5.64
C ALA A 277 19.13 -9.07 -6.80
N GLU A 278 19.85 -8.61 -7.82
CA GLU A 278 19.27 -7.99 -9.02
C GLU A 278 18.38 -8.99 -9.78
N ALA A 279 18.86 -10.22 -10.01
CA ALA A 279 18.10 -11.24 -10.75
C ALA A 279 16.81 -11.64 -10.02
N GLU A 280 16.89 -11.85 -8.71
CA GLU A 280 15.74 -12.24 -7.88
C GLU A 280 14.69 -11.12 -7.80
N LEU A 281 15.13 -9.87 -7.54
CA LEU A 281 14.20 -8.75 -7.47
C LEU A 281 13.51 -8.49 -8.80
N ARG A 282 14.27 -8.51 -9.92
CA ARG A 282 13.70 -8.28 -11.24
C ARG A 282 12.74 -9.36 -11.68
N SER A 283 13.03 -10.63 -11.40
CA SER A 283 12.13 -11.73 -11.78
C SER A 283 10.82 -11.69 -10.98
N ALA A 284 10.89 -11.46 -9.66
CA ALA A 284 9.71 -11.31 -8.83
C ALA A 284 8.85 -10.09 -9.26
N ARG A 285 9.51 -8.95 -9.53
CA ARG A 285 8.85 -7.74 -10.03
C ARG A 285 8.20 -7.95 -11.41
N ALA A 286 8.89 -8.60 -12.33
CA ALA A 286 8.36 -8.86 -13.67
C ALA A 286 7.07 -9.70 -13.62
N TRP A 287 7.08 -10.80 -12.86
CA TRP A 287 5.87 -11.62 -12.66
C TRP A 287 4.73 -10.84 -11.99
N PHE A 288 5.04 -10.03 -10.97
CA PHE A 288 4.05 -9.20 -10.29
C PHE A 288 3.33 -8.25 -11.25
N TYR A 289 4.05 -7.53 -12.11
CA TYR A 289 3.46 -6.62 -13.08
C TYR A 289 2.79 -7.35 -14.26
N GLU A 290 3.31 -8.49 -14.68
CA GLU A 290 2.68 -9.37 -15.69
C GLU A 290 1.29 -9.81 -15.21
N ALA A 291 1.20 -10.38 -14.00
CA ALA A 291 -0.08 -10.81 -13.42
C ALA A 291 -1.06 -9.63 -13.27
N THR A 292 -0.55 -8.46 -12.87
CA THR A 292 -1.35 -7.22 -12.78
C THR A 292 -1.94 -6.83 -14.13
N GLY A 293 -1.13 -6.83 -15.19
CA GLY A 293 -1.57 -6.50 -16.55
C GLY A 293 -2.59 -7.49 -17.10
N GLN A 294 -2.36 -8.80 -16.94
CA GLN A 294 -3.29 -9.83 -17.41
C GLN A 294 -4.69 -9.70 -16.78
N VAL A 295 -4.76 -9.40 -15.47
CA VAL A 295 -6.05 -9.20 -14.79
C VAL A 295 -6.69 -7.88 -15.22
N TRP A 296 -5.87 -6.84 -15.43
CA TRP A 296 -6.39 -5.56 -15.92
C TRP A 296 -7.00 -5.69 -17.33
N ASP A 297 -6.36 -6.43 -18.23
CA ASP A 297 -6.89 -6.72 -19.56
C ASP A 297 -8.23 -7.48 -19.50
N THR A 298 -8.36 -8.45 -18.59
CA THR A 298 -9.62 -9.16 -18.34
C THR A 298 -10.73 -8.18 -17.90
N VAL A 299 -10.41 -7.28 -16.97
CA VAL A 299 -11.38 -6.28 -16.49
C VAL A 299 -11.78 -5.29 -17.59
N LEU A 300 -10.84 -4.87 -18.44
CA LEU A 300 -11.11 -3.98 -19.58
C LEU A 300 -11.97 -4.66 -20.65
N ALA A 301 -11.85 -5.98 -20.81
CA ALA A 301 -12.74 -6.76 -21.67
C ALA A 301 -14.17 -6.88 -21.12
N GLY A 302 -14.42 -6.45 -19.89
CA GLY A 302 -15.71 -6.51 -19.22
C GLY A 302 -15.94 -7.79 -18.42
N ASP A 303 -14.94 -8.67 -18.35
CA ASP A 303 -15.03 -9.95 -17.66
C ASP A 303 -14.56 -9.82 -16.18
N PRO A 304 -15.14 -10.62 -15.27
CA PRO A 304 -14.62 -10.70 -13.91
C PRO A 304 -13.31 -11.49 -13.88
N ALA A 305 -12.40 -11.09 -12.99
CA ALA A 305 -11.20 -11.86 -12.73
C ALA A 305 -11.55 -13.28 -12.23
N THR A 306 -10.90 -14.30 -12.80
CA THR A 306 -11.08 -15.69 -12.38
C THR A 306 -10.46 -15.95 -11.01
N ASP A 307 -10.86 -17.05 -10.35
CA ASP A 307 -10.25 -17.48 -9.09
C ASP A 307 -8.75 -17.70 -9.23
N ARG A 308 -8.32 -18.27 -10.36
CA ARG A 308 -6.92 -18.48 -10.68
C ARG A 308 -6.16 -17.16 -10.80
N GLN A 309 -6.70 -16.19 -11.51
CA GLN A 309 -6.09 -14.86 -11.63
C GLN A 309 -5.99 -14.15 -10.26
N ASN A 310 -7.04 -14.24 -9.43
CA ASN A 310 -6.99 -13.73 -8.06
C ASN A 310 -5.87 -14.41 -7.24
N ALA A 311 -5.76 -15.72 -7.34
CA ALA A 311 -4.71 -16.47 -6.64
C ALA A 311 -3.31 -16.07 -7.13
N GLU A 312 -3.12 -15.89 -8.42
CA GLU A 312 -1.85 -15.45 -9.02
C GLU A 312 -1.45 -14.03 -8.58
N LEU A 313 -2.38 -13.07 -8.54
CA LEU A 313 -2.12 -11.73 -7.99
C LEU A 313 -1.66 -11.78 -6.53
N ARG A 314 -2.34 -12.57 -5.70
CA ARG A 314 -2.02 -12.73 -4.28
C ARG A 314 -0.67 -13.42 -4.09
N LEU A 315 -0.41 -14.48 -4.85
CA LEU A 315 0.84 -15.25 -4.79
C LEU A 315 2.03 -14.41 -5.25
N ALA A 316 1.90 -13.71 -6.40
CA ALA A 316 2.93 -12.80 -6.90
C ALA A 316 3.25 -11.67 -5.90
N SER A 317 2.23 -11.13 -5.24
CA SER A 317 2.39 -10.11 -4.20
C SER A 317 3.16 -10.64 -2.99
N ALA A 318 2.77 -11.81 -2.46
CA ALA A 318 3.45 -12.42 -1.32
C ALA A 318 4.89 -12.83 -1.67
N HIS A 319 5.11 -13.32 -2.89
CA HIS A 319 6.45 -13.65 -3.40
C HIS A 319 7.32 -12.40 -3.50
N LEU A 320 6.83 -11.31 -4.10
CA LEU A 320 7.55 -10.06 -4.23
C LEU A 320 7.96 -9.50 -2.86
N ALA A 321 7.05 -9.48 -1.88
CA ALA A 321 7.33 -8.99 -0.53
C ALA A 321 8.43 -9.81 0.17
N ARG A 322 8.43 -11.14 0.02
CA ARG A 322 9.46 -12.02 0.58
C ARG A 322 10.79 -11.81 -0.12
N THR A 323 10.82 -11.88 -1.44
CA THR A 323 12.03 -11.66 -2.24
C THR A 323 12.67 -10.32 -1.92
N SER A 324 11.87 -9.26 -1.78
CA SER A 324 12.36 -7.93 -1.40
C SER A 324 13.10 -7.94 -0.06
N SER A 325 12.51 -8.58 0.94
CA SER A 325 13.15 -8.71 2.26
C SER A 325 14.44 -9.55 2.22
N ASP A 326 14.42 -10.66 1.46
CA ASP A 326 15.57 -11.57 1.37
C ASP A 326 16.73 -10.93 0.59
N VAL A 327 16.43 -10.12 -0.43
CA VAL A 327 17.41 -9.29 -1.15
C VAL A 327 18.11 -8.33 -0.20
N VAL A 328 17.37 -7.59 0.63
CA VAL A 328 17.97 -6.64 1.58
C VAL A 328 18.83 -7.38 2.60
N ALA A 329 18.37 -8.50 3.15
CA ALA A 329 19.14 -9.32 4.10
C ALA A 329 20.46 -9.81 3.50
N ARG A 330 20.45 -10.32 2.27
CA ARG A 330 21.67 -10.74 1.55
C ARG A 330 22.65 -9.58 1.37
N LEU A 331 22.18 -8.40 1.03
CA LEU A 331 23.05 -7.24 0.86
C LEU A 331 23.72 -6.79 2.17
N ILE A 332 23.02 -6.93 3.30
CA ILE A 332 23.60 -6.71 4.63
C ILE A 332 24.73 -7.70 4.91
N GLU A 333 24.49 -8.99 4.68
CA GLU A 333 25.47 -10.07 4.93
C GLU A 333 26.83 -9.81 4.24
N VAL A 334 26.79 -9.30 3.01
CA VAL A 334 28.01 -9.09 2.20
C VAL A 334 28.65 -7.72 2.37
N SER A 335 28.00 -6.80 3.09
CA SER A 335 28.47 -5.41 3.28
C SER A 335 29.51 -5.26 4.40
N GLY A 336 29.96 -6.36 5.01
CA GLY A 336 30.95 -6.34 6.11
C GLY A 336 30.34 -5.82 7.41
N THR A 337 31.16 -5.12 8.22
CA THR A 337 30.74 -4.65 9.54
C THR A 337 30.03 -3.30 9.55
N ALA A 338 30.06 -2.53 8.46
CA ALA A 338 29.43 -1.20 8.42
C ALA A 338 27.93 -1.22 8.77
N PRO A 339 27.13 -2.18 8.30
CA PRO A 339 25.70 -2.24 8.64
C PRO A 339 25.36 -2.53 10.10
N ILE A 340 26.33 -2.81 10.98
CA ILE A 340 26.03 -2.95 12.42
C ILE A 340 25.69 -1.61 13.08
N HIS A 341 26.09 -0.49 12.47
CA HIS A 341 25.77 0.83 12.99
C HIS A 341 24.30 1.18 12.71
N THR A 342 23.60 1.67 13.74
CA THR A 342 22.16 2.03 13.64
C THR A 342 21.89 3.18 12.65
N THR A 343 22.91 3.96 12.31
CA THR A 343 22.84 5.05 11.32
C THR A 343 23.11 4.59 9.88
N HIS A 344 23.45 3.32 9.68
CA HIS A 344 23.75 2.81 8.35
C HIS A 344 22.47 2.62 7.53
N PRO A 345 22.38 3.12 6.29
CA PRO A 345 21.13 3.10 5.50
C PRO A 345 20.51 1.70 5.34
N LEU A 346 21.33 0.64 5.24
CA LEU A 346 20.79 -0.73 5.12
C LEU A 346 20.03 -1.19 6.37
N GLN A 347 20.27 -0.63 7.56
CA GLN A 347 19.50 -0.98 8.75
C GLN A 347 18.07 -0.49 8.67
N ASP A 348 17.87 0.75 8.23
CA ASP A 348 16.55 1.29 8.02
C ASP A 348 15.80 0.53 6.91
N LEU A 349 16.50 0.29 5.78
CA LEU A 349 15.92 -0.47 4.65
C LEU A 349 15.58 -1.92 5.04
N ALA A 350 16.37 -2.56 5.92
CA ALA A 350 16.06 -3.89 6.42
C ALA A 350 14.80 -3.90 7.31
N GLY A 351 14.71 -2.93 8.22
CA GLY A 351 13.51 -2.75 9.03
C GLY A 351 12.27 -2.53 8.16
N ASP A 352 12.37 -1.64 7.18
CA ASP A 352 11.27 -1.33 6.27
C ASP A 352 10.88 -2.53 5.38
N ALA A 353 11.84 -3.28 4.82
CA ALA A 353 11.59 -4.46 4.00
C ALA A 353 10.96 -5.64 4.78
N LEU A 354 11.16 -5.68 6.11
CA LEU A 354 10.56 -6.69 6.97
C LEU A 354 9.03 -6.55 7.05
N VAL A 355 8.51 -5.32 7.09
CA VAL A 355 7.11 -5.04 7.42
C VAL A 355 6.12 -5.59 6.39
N PRO A 356 6.27 -5.41 5.06
CA PRO A 356 5.32 -5.94 4.09
C PRO A 356 5.07 -7.44 4.23
N LYS A 357 6.13 -8.26 4.39
CA LYS A 357 6.00 -9.72 4.48
C LYS A 357 5.33 -10.20 5.78
N GLN A 358 5.25 -9.34 6.82
CA GLN A 358 4.55 -9.65 8.08
C GLN A 358 3.05 -9.32 8.01
N HIS A 359 2.63 -8.55 7.01
CA HIS A 359 1.22 -8.20 6.89
C HIS A 359 0.37 -9.42 6.53
N ALA A 360 -0.84 -9.52 7.11
CA ALA A 360 -1.74 -10.67 6.93
C ALA A 360 -2.04 -10.99 5.46
N PHE A 361 -2.05 -9.97 4.58
CA PHE A 361 -2.28 -10.16 3.14
C PHE A 361 -1.11 -10.77 2.38
N LEU A 362 0.08 -10.84 2.98
CA LEU A 362 1.33 -11.26 2.34
C LEU A 362 2.02 -12.39 3.13
N GLY A 363 1.39 -12.84 4.22
CA GLY A 363 1.90 -13.88 5.11
C GLY A 363 1.84 -15.29 4.52
N PRO A 364 2.36 -16.31 5.25
CA PRO A 364 2.47 -17.70 4.78
C PRO A 364 1.16 -18.32 4.30
N ALA A 365 0.02 -17.96 4.91
CA ALA A 365 -1.30 -18.48 4.55
C ALA A 365 -1.69 -18.18 3.09
N VAL A 366 -1.11 -17.15 2.48
CA VAL A 366 -1.35 -16.83 1.07
C VAL A 366 -0.83 -17.93 0.14
N PHE A 367 0.34 -18.52 0.46
CA PHE A 367 0.93 -19.58 -0.34
C PHE A 367 0.08 -20.86 -0.29
N ASP A 368 -0.43 -21.22 0.89
CA ASP A 368 -1.32 -22.38 1.06
C ASP A 368 -2.63 -22.18 0.29
N ALA A 369 -3.30 -21.02 0.47
CA ALA A 369 -4.56 -20.72 -0.21
C ALA A 369 -4.41 -20.65 -1.74
N ALA A 370 -3.33 -20.02 -2.24
CA ALA A 370 -3.03 -20.00 -3.67
C ALA A 370 -2.71 -21.39 -4.21
N GLY A 371 -1.93 -22.19 -3.47
CA GLY A 371 -1.62 -23.56 -3.82
C GLY A 371 -2.87 -24.43 -3.97
N ALA A 372 -3.83 -24.29 -3.07
CA ALA A 372 -5.12 -24.98 -3.18
C ALA A 372 -5.85 -24.61 -4.48
N VAL A 373 -5.95 -23.31 -4.79
CA VAL A 373 -6.61 -22.84 -6.03
C VAL A 373 -5.89 -23.35 -7.29
N LEU A 374 -4.55 -23.33 -7.30
CA LEU A 374 -3.76 -23.87 -8.42
C LEU A 374 -3.98 -25.36 -8.65
N MET A 375 -4.35 -26.13 -7.61
CA MET A 375 -4.72 -27.54 -7.69
C MET A 375 -6.21 -27.77 -7.97
N GLY A 376 -6.99 -26.72 -8.23
CA GLY A 376 -8.43 -26.82 -8.49
C GLY A 376 -9.29 -27.00 -7.23
N LEU A 377 -8.75 -26.72 -6.05
CA LEU A 377 -9.43 -26.79 -4.77
C LEU A 377 -9.92 -25.39 -4.34
N PRO A 378 -10.93 -25.31 -3.46
CA PRO A 378 -11.29 -24.03 -2.83
C PRO A 378 -10.12 -23.45 -2.04
N ALA A 379 -10.02 -22.11 -2.00
CA ALA A 379 -9.02 -21.44 -1.15
C ALA A 379 -9.22 -21.80 0.32
N THR A 380 -8.10 -22.07 1.02
CA THR A 380 -8.12 -22.51 2.43
C THR A 380 -8.34 -21.37 3.42
N THR A 381 -8.19 -20.11 2.97
CA THR A 381 -8.32 -18.92 3.82
C THR A 381 -9.61 -18.16 3.48
N PRO A 382 -10.50 -17.88 4.45
CA PRO A 382 -11.66 -17.01 4.23
C PRO A 382 -11.24 -15.61 3.72
N GLY A 383 -11.99 -15.06 2.78
CA GLY A 383 -11.68 -13.74 2.22
C GLY A 383 -10.41 -13.70 1.36
N PHE A 384 -9.96 -14.83 0.84
CA PHE A 384 -8.83 -14.90 -0.09
C PHE A 384 -9.15 -14.25 -1.44
N ARG A 385 -10.43 -14.27 -1.86
CA ARG A 385 -10.96 -13.69 -3.09
C ARG A 385 -11.34 -12.22 -2.92
#